data_75f352151db9fce01b089b9661ecd97e
#
_entry.id   75f352151db9fce01b089b9661ecd97e
#
_cell.length_a   1.000
_cell.length_b   1.000
_cell.length_c   1.000
_cell.angle_alpha   90.00
_cell.angle_beta   90.00
_cell.angle_gamma   90.00
#
_symmetry.space_group_name_H-M   'P 1'
#
loop_
_entity.id
_entity.type
_entity.pdbx_description
1 polymer ?
#
loop_
_entity_poly.entity_id
_entity_poly.type
_entity_poly.pdbx_seq_one_letter_code
_entity_poly.pdbx_strand_id
1 'polypeptide(L)'
;MTARHSFALALAAAALAPSFALASDDAPAAPPARAAAADKLGQARAQIAARQWSAALDELRRVNDTGSADWNNLMGFVLRKGKTPDLAASEKYYDAALRIDPHHRNTLEYSGELYLMKGDLAKAQARLATLTTECGASCEQTGELKAAIDRYKAAGNKYVSTGW
;
A
#
# COMPACT_ATOMS: atom_id res chain seq x y z
N MET A 1 6.13 -19.70 85.62
CA MET A 1 6.45 -18.67 86.61
C MET A 1 6.17 -17.32 86.00
N THR A 2 5.24 -16.65 86.63
CA THR A 2 5.00 -15.21 86.79
C THR A 2 4.85 -14.37 85.51
N ALA A 3 3.65 -13.99 85.12
CA ALA A 3 2.69 -13.05 85.68
C ALA A 3 3.14 -11.57 85.65
N ARG A 4 2.34 -10.74 85.07
CA ARG A 4 1.74 -9.46 85.53
C ARG A 4 1.60 -8.43 84.44
N HIS A 5 0.35 -8.14 84.13
CA HIS A 5 -0.48 -6.97 84.52
C HIS A 5 0.17 -5.64 84.10
N SER A 6 -0.42 -4.73 83.53
CA SER A 6 -1.76 -4.07 83.36
C SER A 6 -1.48 -2.71 82.73
N PHE A 7 -2.26 -2.13 82.03
CA PHE A 7 -3.17 -1.03 82.25
C PHE A 7 -3.50 -0.28 80.96
N ALA A 8 -4.76 -0.08 80.85
CA ALA A 8 -5.40 0.70 79.77
C ALA A 8 -5.13 2.19 79.98
N LEU A 9 -5.04 2.89 78.89
CA LEU A 9 -5.43 4.29 78.84
C LEU A 9 -6.03 4.60 77.44
N ALA A 10 -7.32 4.85 77.40
CA ALA A 10 -8.03 5.33 76.23
C ALA A 10 -7.74 6.81 76.04
N LEU A 11 -7.29 7.20 74.86
CA LEU A 11 -7.29 8.59 74.50
C LEU A 11 -8.05 8.67 73.15
N ALA A 12 -9.23 9.25 73.21
CA ALA A 12 -10.02 9.59 71.99
C ALA A 12 -9.33 10.78 71.31
N ALA A 13 -8.84 10.58 70.14
CA ALA A 13 -8.44 11.64 69.21
C ALA A 13 -9.42 11.71 68.03
N ALA A 14 -10.19 12.77 67.99
CA ALA A 14 -11.05 13.10 66.89
C ALA A 14 -10.17 13.43 65.65
N ALA A 15 -10.20 12.57 64.65
CA ALA A 15 -9.55 12.84 63.36
C ALA A 15 -10.53 13.58 62.44
N LEU A 16 -10.25 14.85 62.20
CA LEU A 16 -10.83 15.58 61.07
C LEU A 16 -10.34 14.94 59.78
N ALA A 17 -11.24 14.34 59.01
CA ALA A 17 -10.98 13.87 57.66
C ALA A 17 -11.03 15.08 56.69
N PRO A 18 -9.99 15.35 55.91
CA PRO A 18 -10.09 16.31 54.84
C PRO A 18 -10.93 15.67 53.69
N SER A 19 -12.03 16.32 53.37
CA SER A 19 -12.81 16.02 52.13
C SER A 19 -11.96 16.39 50.91
N PHE A 20 -11.40 15.39 50.27
CA PHE A 20 -10.86 15.61 48.90
C PHE A 20 -12.05 15.75 47.93
N ALA A 21 -12.27 16.95 47.47
CA ALA A 21 -13.12 17.20 46.31
C ALA A 21 -12.45 16.54 45.10
N LEU A 22 -13.08 15.51 44.56
CA LEU A 22 -12.76 14.99 43.22
C LEU A 22 -13.16 16.06 42.20
N ALA A 23 -12.19 16.82 41.74
CA ALA A 23 -12.34 17.62 40.56
C ALA A 23 -12.56 16.64 39.38
N SER A 24 -13.77 16.63 38.84
CA SER A 24 -14.03 16.00 37.57
C SER A 24 -13.25 16.77 36.50
N ASP A 25 -12.13 16.21 36.04
CA ASP A 25 -11.47 16.66 34.84
C ASP A 25 -12.39 16.35 33.66
N ASP A 26 -13.27 17.30 33.31
CA ASP A 26 -13.90 17.36 32.01
C ASP A 26 -12.82 17.74 30.97
N ALA A 27 -11.94 16.79 30.64
CA ALA A 27 -11.10 16.91 29.48
C ALA A 27 -12.03 16.91 28.26
N PRO A 28 -11.95 17.90 27.35
CA PRO A 28 -12.75 17.89 26.13
C PRO A 28 -12.47 16.61 25.36
N ALA A 29 -13.53 15.85 25.07
CA ALA A 29 -13.43 14.62 24.29
C ALA A 29 -12.65 14.91 23.01
N ALA A 30 -11.57 14.16 22.79
CA ALA A 30 -10.81 14.25 21.56
C ALA A 30 -11.78 14.08 20.37
N PRO A 31 -11.66 14.89 19.31
CA PRO A 31 -12.53 14.75 18.15
C PRO A 31 -12.40 13.32 17.62
N PRO A 32 -13.53 12.70 17.18
CA PRO A 32 -13.50 11.33 16.70
C PRO A 32 -12.43 11.21 15.61
N ALA A 33 -11.50 10.27 15.78
CA ALA A 33 -10.49 9.96 14.78
C ALA A 33 -11.23 9.75 13.46
N ARG A 34 -10.92 10.61 12.47
CA ARG A 34 -11.50 10.54 11.13
C ARG A 34 -11.27 9.11 10.66
N ALA A 35 -12.32 8.31 10.55
CA ALA A 35 -12.22 6.95 10.05
C ALA A 35 -11.42 7.01 8.75
N ALA A 36 -10.26 6.35 8.70
CA ALA A 36 -9.47 6.27 7.49
C ALA A 36 -10.41 5.77 6.39
N ALA A 37 -10.50 6.52 5.29
CA ALA A 37 -11.34 6.12 4.18
C ALA A 37 -10.95 4.69 3.80
N ALA A 38 -11.92 3.77 3.82
CA ALA A 38 -11.65 2.36 3.53
C ALA A 38 -10.92 2.27 2.19
N ASP A 39 -9.81 1.52 2.15
CA ASP A 39 -9.05 1.29 0.93
C ASP A 39 -9.92 0.50 -0.06
N LYS A 40 -10.56 1.20 -0.98
CA LYS A 40 -11.44 0.62 -2.00
C LYS A 40 -10.76 -0.46 -2.84
N LEU A 41 -9.44 -0.43 -2.94
CA LEU A 41 -8.63 -1.34 -3.76
C LEU A 41 -7.99 -2.47 -2.94
N GLY A 42 -8.18 -2.48 -1.62
CA GLY A 42 -7.55 -3.45 -0.72
C GLY A 42 -7.88 -4.90 -1.09
N GLN A 43 -9.13 -5.19 -1.41
CA GLN A 43 -9.53 -6.55 -1.83
C GLN A 43 -8.90 -6.94 -3.16
N ALA A 44 -8.88 -6.05 -4.15
CA ALA A 44 -8.22 -6.32 -5.43
C ALA A 44 -6.71 -6.55 -5.25
N ARG A 45 -6.03 -5.76 -4.42
CA ARG A 45 -4.61 -5.96 -4.08
C ARG A 45 -4.37 -7.32 -3.42
N ALA A 46 -5.22 -7.74 -2.48
CA ALA A 46 -5.12 -9.04 -1.84
C ALA A 46 -5.28 -10.21 -2.84
N GLN A 47 -6.23 -10.09 -3.77
CA GLN A 47 -6.45 -11.08 -4.81
C GLN A 47 -5.28 -11.13 -5.82
N ILE A 48 -4.69 -9.98 -6.15
CA ILE A 48 -3.47 -9.89 -6.97
C ILE A 48 -2.32 -10.60 -6.27
N ALA A 49 -2.08 -10.32 -5.00
CA ALA A 49 -1.05 -10.99 -4.21
C ALA A 49 -1.23 -12.52 -4.15
N ALA A 50 -2.50 -12.97 -4.11
CA ALA A 50 -2.87 -14.39 -4.18
C ALA A 50 -2.87 -14.96 -5.62
N ARG A 51 -2.50 -14.17 -6.62
CA ARG A 51 -2.53 -14.53 -8.06
C ARG A 51 -3.91 -14.95 -8.58
N GLN A 52 -4.97 -14.45 -7.95
CA GLN A 52 -6.36 -14.69 -8.30
C GLN A 52 -6.82 -13.69 -9.38
N TRP A 53 -6.20 -13.74 -10.55
CA TRP A 53 -6.32 -12.73 -11.59
C TRP A 53 -7.76 -12.43 -12.02
N SER A 54 -8.58 -13.47 -12.19
CA SER A 54 -10.01 -13.30 -12.56
C SER A 54 -10.78 -12.57 -11.46
N ALA A 55 -10.63 -13.00 -10.21
CA ALA A 55 -11.30 -12.38 -9.09
C ALA A 55 -10.86 -10.92 -8.90
N ALA A 56 -9.55 -10.63 -9.05
CA ALA A 56 -9.03 -9.28 -8.98
C ALA A 56 -9.61 -8.38 -10.08
N LEU A 57 -9.75 -8.91 -11.31
CA LEU A 57 -10.35 -8.17 -12.42
C LEU A 57 -11.82 -7.87 -12.17
N ASP A 58 -12.59 -8.85 -11.65
CA ASP A 58 -14.01 -8.67 -11.33
C ASP A 58 -14.20 -7.67 -10.20
N GLU A 59 -13.35 -7.72 -9.18
CA GLU A 59 -13.37 -6.76 -8.08
C GLU A 59 -13.02 -5.33 -8.55
N LEU A 60 -11.99 -5.18 -9.39
CA LEU A 60 -11.65 -3.88 -9.97
C LEU A 60 -12.80 -3.30 -10.82
N ARG A 61 -13.47 -4.15 -11.61
CA ARG A 61 -14.66 -3.74 -12.36
C ARG A 61 -15.80 -3.31 -11.44
N ARG A 62 -15.99 -4.01 -10.31
CA ARG A 62 -17.01 -3.66 -9.32
C ARG A 62 -16.72 -2.30 -8.67
N VAL A 63 -15.45 -2.02 -8.33
CA VAL A 63 -15.02 -0.74 -7.74
C VAL A 63 -15.20 0.41 -8.73
N ASN A 64 -14.85 0.21 -10.00
CA ASN A 64 -15.02 1.13 -11.12
C ASN A 64 -14.55 2.58 -10.86
N ASP A 65 -13.37 2.72 -10.21
CA ASP A 65 -12.79 4.03 -9.86
C ASP A 65 -11.90 4.57 -11.00
N THR A 66 -12.50 4.82 -12.15
CA THR A 66 -11.80 5.19 -13.38
C THR A 66 -11.00 6.48 -13.29
N GLY A 67 -11.28 7.34 -12.32
CA GLY A 67 -10.53 8.57 -12.03
C GLY A 67 -9.28 8.36 -11.17
N SER A 68 -9.03 7.14 -10.68
CA SER A 68 -7.88 6.81 -9.86
C SER A 68 -6.72 6.27 -10.70
N ALA A 69 -5.52 6.83 -10.53
CA ALA A 69 -4.31 6.30 -11.16
C ALA A 69 -4.00 4.88 -10.65
N ASP A 70 -4.14 4.63 -9.35
CA ASP A 70 -3.98 3.31 -8.73
C ASP A 70 -4.93 2.28 -9.34
N TRP A 71 -6.21 2.61 -9.50
CA TRP A 71 -7.19 1.69 -10.08
C TRP A 71 -6.82 1.34 -11.53
N ASN A 72 -6.49 2.33 -12.34
CA ASN A 72 -6.06 2.12 -13.72
C ASN A 72 -4.76 1.30 -13.78
N ASN A 73 -3.80 1.57 -12.89
CA ASN A 73 -2.59 0.76 -12.76
C ASN A 73 -2.90 -0.70 -12.49
N LEU A 74 -3.76 -1.00 -11.50
CA LEU A 74 -4.14 -2.36 -11.16
C LEU A 74 -4.90 -3.06 -12.28
N MET A 75 -5.79 -2.36 -13.00
CA MET A 75 -6.46 -2.88 -14.19
C MET A 75 -5.46 -3.30 -15.27
N GLY A 76 -4.51 -2.41 -15.59
CA GLY A 76 -3.43 -2.72 -16.52
C GLY A 76 -2.59 -3.91 -16.08
N PHE A 77 -2.25 -3.98 -14.80
CA PHE A 77 -1.46 -5.06 -14.21
C PHE A 77 -2.17 -6.42 -14.34
N VAL A 78 -3.43 -6.51 -13.92
CA VAL A 78 -4.20 -7.76 -13.96
C VAL A 78 -4.42 -8.25 -15.39
N LEU A 79 -4.68 -7.34 -16.33
CA LEU A 79 -4.82 -7.68 -17.75
C LEU A 79 -3.50 -8.19 -18.36
N ARG A 80 -2.35 -7.65 -17.92
CA ARG A 80 -1.03 -8.11 -18.36
C ARG A 80 -0.63 -9.47 -17.77
N LYS A 81 -1.00 -9.71 -16.48
CA LYS A 81 -0.57 -10.89 -15.70
C LYS A 81 -1.56 -12.05 -15.76
N GLY A 82 -2.75 -11.84 -16.30
CA GLY A 82 -3.79 -12.87 -16.41
C GLY A 82 -3.34 -14.08 -17.25
N LYS A 83 -4.08 -15.17 -17.16
CA LYS A 83 -3.79 -16.41 -17.91
C LYS A 83 -3.73 -16.19 -19.42
N THR A 84 -4.53 -15.26 -19.92
CA THR A 84 -4.53 -14.81 -21.32
C THR A 84 -4.28 -13.31 -21.31
N PRO A 85 -3.01 -12.87 -21.42
CA PRO A 85 -2.67 -11.45 -21.34
C PRO A 85 -3.33 -10.65 -22.48
N ASP A 86 -4.02 -9.56 -22.12
CA ASP A 86 -4.47 -8.55 -23.08
C ASP A 86 -3.56 -7.33 -22.98
N LEU A 87 -2.48 -7.37 -23.75
CA LEU A 87 -1.46 -6.31 -23.72
C LEU A 87 -1.98 -4.99 -24.28
N ALA A 88 -2.94 -5.02 -25.20
CA ALA A 88 -3.52 -3.81 -25.78
C ALA A 88 -4.42 -3.10 -24.77
N ALA A 89 -5.29 -3.82 -24.07
CA ALA A 89 -6.10 -3.25 -23.00
C ALA A 89 -5.23 -2.80 -21.83
N SER A 90 -4.22 -3.59 -21.44
CA SER A 90 -3.26 -3.22 -20.39
C SER A 90 -2.59 -1.87 -20.68
N GLU A 91 -2.09 -1.66 -21.91
CA GLU A 91 -1.47 -0.39 -22.32
C GLU A 91 -2.44 0.79 -22.15
N LYS A 92 -3.69 0.64 -22.60
CA LYS A 92 -4.71 1.70 -22.46
C LYS A 92 -4.93 2.12 -21.00
N TYR A 93 -4.95 1.15 -20.07
CA TYR A 93 -5.12 1.44 -18.65
C TYR A 93 -3.88 2.08 -18.05
N TYR A 94 -2.67 1.64 -18.41
CA TYR A 94 -1.44 2.31 -17.95
C TYR A 94 -1.35 3.73 -18.49
N ASP A 95 -1.73 3.96 -19.74
CA ASP A 95 -1.79 5.31 -20.32
C ASP A 95 -2.83 6.17 -19.59
N ALA A 96 -3.96 5.60 -19.19
CA ALA A 96 -4.95 6.30 -18.39
C ALA A 96 -4.40 6.67 -17.00
N ALA A 97 -3.71 5.74 -16.34
CA ALA A 97 -3.06 6.01 -15.05
C ALA A 97 -2.05 7.15 -15.16
N LEU A 98 -1.19 7.15 -16.19
CA LEU A 98 -0.16 8.17 -16.39
C LEU A 98 -0.71 9.51 -16.88
N ARG A 99 -1.92 9.56 -17.46
CA ARG A 99 -2.61 10.84 -17.71
C ARG A 99 -3.14 11.47 -16.42
N ILE A 100 -3.55 10.64 -15.44
CA ILE A 100 -4.04 11.10 -14.13
C ILE A 100 -2.87 11.49 -13.24
N ASP A 101 -1.86 10.64 -13.15
CA ASP A 101 -0.63 10.87 -12.39
C ASP A 101 0.60 10.50 -13.25
N PRO A 102 1.25 11.46 -13.91
CA PRO A 102 2.45 11.21 -14.72
C PRO A 102 3.64 10.67 -13.94
N HIS A 103 3.62 10.81 -12.61
CA HIS A 103 4.68 10.39 -11.69
C HIS A 103 4.38 9.06 -11.00
N HIS A 104 3.33 8.34 -11.40
CA HIS A 104 2.91 7.09 -10.79
C HIS A 104 3.94 5.98 -11.02
N ARG A 105 4.83 5.77 -10.05
CA ARG A 105 6.03 4.92 -10.18
C ARG A 105 5.72 3.48 -10.60
N ASN A 106 4.73 2.86 -9.96
CA ASN A 106 4.35 1.48 -10.31
C ASN A 106 3.84 1.38 -11.77
N THR A 107 3.11 2.40 -12.25
CA THR A 107 2.65 2.40 -13.65
C THR A 107 3.81 2.61 -14.62
N LEU A 108 4.78 3.46 -14.29
CA LEU A 108 5.98 3.65 -15.11
C LEU A 108 6.77 2.33 -15.22
N GLU A 109 6.97 1.62 -14.12
CA GLU A 109 7.63 0.31 -14.10
C GLU A 109 6.83 -0.72 -14.90
N TYR A 110 5.56 -0.95 -14.55
CA TYR A 110 4.73 -1.99 -15.17
C TYR A 110 4.47 -1.76 -16.65
N SER A 111 4.31 -0.50 -17.08
CA SER A 111 4.22 -0.17 -18.51
C SER A 111 5.56 -0.37 -19.23
N GLY A 112 6.68 -0.16 -18.54
CA GLY A 112 8.00 -0.49 -19.07
C GLY A 112 8.15 -1.99 -19.34
N GLU A 113 7.74 -2.84 -18.39
CA GLU A 113 7.71 -4.29 -18.59
C GLU A 113 6.73 -4.72 -19.71
N LEU A 114 5.57 -4.07 -19.79
CA LEU A 114 4.63 -4.28 -20.90
C LEU A 114 5.29 -4.05 -22.25
N TYR A 115 6.06 -2.98 -22.38
CA TYR A 115 6.76 -2.68 -23.63
C TYR A 115 7.83 -3.72 -23.96
N LEU A 116 8.50 -4.31 -22.98
CA LEU A 116 9.39 -5.45 -23.23
C LEU A 116 8.62 -6.68 -23.74
N MET A 117 7.43 -6.95 -23.20
CA MET A 117 6.55 -8.02 -23.70
C MET A 117 6.11 -7.77 -25.17
N LYS A 118 5.96 -6.50 -25.55
CA LYS A 118 5.62 -6.08 -26.91
C LYS A 118 6.82 -5.97 -27.85
N GLY A 119 8.05 -6.16 -27.35
CA GLY A 119 9.28 -6.02 -28.13
C GLY A 119 9.75 -4.57 -28.33
N ASP A 120 9.16 -3.62 -27.62
CA ASP A 120 9.47 -2.19 -27.72
C ASP A 120 10.46 -1.75 -26.62
N LEU A 121 11.73 -2.11 -26.82
CA LEU A 121 12.82 -1.74 -25.90
C LEU A 121 12.94 -0.22 -25.74
N ALA A 122 12.69 0.56 -26.82
CA ALA A 122 12.85 2.00 -26.75
C ALA A 122 11.86 2.65 -25.76
N LYS A 123 10.59 2.23 -25.82
CA LYS A 123 9.59 2.70 -24.85
C LYS A 123 9.88 2.23 -23.43
N ALA A 124 10.35 0.99 -23.23
CA ALA A 124 10.76 0.51 -21.92
C ALA A 124 11.90 1.37 -21.32
N GLN A 125 12.89 1.71 -22.13
CA GLN A 125 14.01 2.59 -21.72
C GLN A 125 13.54 4.02 -21.40
N ALA A 126 12.56 4.54 -22.15
CA ALA A 126 11.96 5.85 -21.86
C ALA A 126 11.26 5.84 -20.48
N ARG A 127 10.52 4.77 -20.13
CA ARG A 127 9.93 4.61 -18.79
C ARG A 127 10.99 4.57 -17.69
N LEU A 128 12.09 3.83 -17.92
CA LEU A 128 13.21 3.78 -16.99
C LEU A 128 13.86 5.17 -16.78
N ALA A 129 14.06 5.92 -17.84
CA ALA A 129 14.59 7.29 -17.74
C ALA A 129 13.69 8.18 -16.90
N THR A 130 12.36 8.13 -17.12
CA THR A 130 11.39 8.86 -16.30
C THR A 130 11.49 8.43 -14.83
N LEU A 131 11.49 7.14 -14.52
CA LEU A 131 11.64 6.63 -13.14
C LEU A 131 12.93 7.10 -12.48
N THR A 132 14.05 7.08 -13.20
CA THR A 132 15.34 7.55 -12.68
C THR A 132 15.28 9.03 -12.30
N THR A 133 14.57 9.84 -13.08
CA THR A 133 14.35 11.26 -12.78
C THR A 133 13.45 11.45 -11.58
N GLU A 134 12.39 10.64 -11.46
CA GLU A 134 11.36 10.79 -10.42
C GLU A 134 11.82 10.33 -9.03
N CYS A 135 12.56 9.25 -8.95
CA CYS A 135 12.89 8.65 -7.65
C CYS A 135 14.34 8.18 -7.49
N GLY A 136 15.18 8.39 -8.51
CA GLY A 136 16.59 8.01 -8.48
C GLY A 136 16.86 6.53 -8.75
N ALA A 137 18.15 6.19 -8.83
CA ALA A 137 18.62 4.84 -9.15
C ALA A 137 18.37 3.82 -8.01
N SER A 138 18.23 4.27 -6.77
CA SER A 138 17.99 3.42 -5.59
C SER A 138 16.51 3.11 -5.35
N CYS A 139 15.62 3.66 -6.15
CA CYS A 139 14.20 3.40 -6.07
C CYS A 139 13.90 1.97 -6.55
N GLU A 140 13.05 1.26 -5.84
CA GLU A 140 12.67 -0.13 -6.13
C GLU A 140 12.21 -0.30 -7.59
N GLN A 141 11.26 0.52 -8.04
CA GLN A 141 10.70 0.46 -9.40
C GLN A 141 11.76 0.72 -10.47
N THR A 142 12.72 1.62 -10.20
CA THR A 142 13.85 1.86 -11.11
C THR A 142 14.74 0.62 -11.20
N GLY A 143 15.05 -0.01 -10.06
CA GLY A 143 15.83 -1.23 -9.98
C GLY A 143 15.17 -2.40 -10.71
N GLU A 144 13.87 -2.59 -10.50
CA GLU A 144 13.10 -3.68 -11.11
C GLU A 144 12.99 -3.55 -12.63
N LEU A 145 12.64 -2.35 -13.13
CA LEU A 145 12.58 -2.12 -14.57
C LEU A 145 13.96 -2.21 -15.24
N LYS A 146 15.00 -1.69 -14.58
CA LYS A 146 16.37 -1.85 -15.08
C LYS A 146 16.74 -3.32 -15.21
N ALA A 147 16.49 -4.11 -14.17
CA ALA A 147 16.76 -5.54 -14.20
C ALA A 147 15.96 -6.29 -15.28
N ALA A 148 14.70 -5.90 -15.52
CA ALA A 148 13.89 -6.45 -16.59
C ALA A 148 14.46 -6.13 -17.99
N ILE A 149 14.91 -4.91 -18.21
CA ILE A 149 15.59 -4.49 -19.47
C ILE A 149 16.90 -5.26 -19.67
N ASP A 150 17.69 -5.42 -18.62
CA ASP A 150 18.97 -6.14 -18.70
C ASP A 150 18.74 -7.62 -19.05
N ARG A 151 17.75 -8.28 -18.42
CA ARG A 151 17.34 -9.66 -18.77
C ARG A 151 16.86 -9.76 -20.23
N TYR A 152 16.04 -8.82 -20.66
CA TYR A 152 15.54 -8.77 -22.05
C TYR A 152 16.69 -8.71 -23.06
N LYS A 153 17.66 -7.83 -22.84
CA LYS A 153 18.86 -7.72 -23.70
C LYS A 153 19.70 -8.99 -23.67
N ALA A 154 19.96 -9.55 -22.49
CA ALA A 154 20.72 -10.78 -22.32
C ALA A 154 20.07 -11.98 -23.03
N ALA A 155 18.74 -11.98 -23.12
CA ALA A 155 17.98 -13.01 -23.83
C ALA A 155 17.84 -12.76 -25.36
N GLY A 156 18.67 -11.89 -25.93
CA GLY A 156 18.61 -11.56 -27.37
C GLY A 156 17.36 -10.80 -27.75
N ASN A 157 16.94 -9.85 -26.93
CA ASN A 157 15.74 -9.04 -27.07
C ASN A 157 14.44 -9.86 -27.05
N LYS A 158 14.41 -10.90 -26.24
CA LYS A 158 13.21 -11.69 -25.98
C LYS A 158 12.75 -11.46 -24.54
N TYR A 159 11.45 -11.30 -24.36
CA TYR A 159 10.90 -11.16 -23.02
C TYR A 159 11.04 -12.46 -22.23
N VAL A 160 11.58 -12.35 -21.02
CA VAL A 160 11.71 -13.47 -20.06
C VAL A 160 10.87 -13.12 -18.85
N SER A 161 9.82 -13.91 -18.62
CA SER A 161 8.98 -13.76 -17.42
C SER A 161 9.77 -14.11 -16.17
N THR A 162 9.62 -13.32 -15.13
CA THR A 162 10.22 -13.56 -13.80
C THR A 162 9.35 -14.40 -12.87
N GLY A 163 8.39 -15.14 -13.43
CA GLY A 163 7.64 -16.15 -12.66
C GLY A 163 6.60 -15.60 -11.67
N TRP A 164 6.29 -14.28 -11.72
CA TRP A 164 5.26 -13.71 -10.87
C TRP A 164 4.07 -13.10 -11.55
#